data_fdbc23a097098c4de501bd535df941ba
#
_entry.id   fdbc23a097098c4de501bd535df941ba
#
_cell.length_a   1.000
_cell.length_b   1.000
_cell.length_c   1.000
_cell.angle_alpha   90.00
_cell.angle_beta   90.00
_cell.angle_gamma   90.00
#
_symmetry.space_group_name_H-M   'P 1'
#
loop_
_entity.id
_entity.type
_entity.pdbx_description
1 polymer ?
#
loop_
_entity_poly.entity_id
_entity_poly.type
_entity_poly.pdbx_seq_one_letter_code
_entity_poly.pdbx_strand_id
1 'polypeptide(L)'
;LEPTGFTTRTIHAVHDARYDASVPPVYLASTFGTAGEDTTYMYQRGANPTRDDLQTTLAALEGAAHAYAYPSGMAATAAALGVLEAGDTLLLGMPTYGGTYRFATTELTKRAVKTRFISDFSVLSDDDFTPDVKAVFLETPTNPTLQVTDIAAIAELAHRHGALLIVDNTFMTPYLQRPLE
;
A
#
# COMPACT_ATOMS: atom_id res chain seq x y z
N LEU A 1 22.17 11.77 13.26
CA LEU A 1 22.16 12.28 11.90
C LEU A 1 20.94 11.70 11.19
N GLU A 2 19.98 12.54 10.81
CA GLU A 2 18.87 12.07 9.97
C GLU A 2 19.41 11.58 8.63
N PRO A 3 19.03 10.37 8.17
CA PRO A 3 19.51 9.85 6.89
C PRO A 3 18.91 10.69 5.76
N THR A 4 19.74 11.44 5.02
CA THR A 4 19.28 12.38 4.00
C THR A 4 19.12 11.76 2.61
N GLY A 5 19.83 10.68 2.29
CA GLY A 5 19.81 10.02 1.00
C GLY A 5 18.89 8.78 0.97
N PHE A 6 18.25 8.50 -0.19
CA PHE A 6 17.42 7.31 -0.35
C PHE A 6 18.16 6.02 0.02
N THR A 7 19.37 5.80 -0.54
CA THR A 7 20.20 4.63 -0.25
C THR A 7 20.56 4.51 1.23
N THR A 8 20.83 5.63 1.90
CA THR A 8 21.11 5.64 3.35
C THR A 8 19.86 5.23 4.14
N ARG A 9 18.69 5.71 3.76
CA ARG A 9 17.43 5.35 4.41
C ARG A 9 17.06 3.87 4.25
N THR A 10 17.48 3.20 3.18
CA THR A 10 17.24 1.75 3.03
C THR A 10 17.90 0.91 4.13
N ILE A 11 18.96 1.42 4.74
CA ILE A 11 19.74 0.70 5.76
C ILE A 11 19.55 1.31 7.15
N HIS A 12 19.41 2.64 7.24
CA HIS A 12 19.50 3.40 8.49
C HIS A 12 18.23 4.22 8.79
N ALA A 13 17.06 3.85 8.27
CA ALA A 13 15.81 4.52 8.62
C ALA A 13 15.39 4.24 10.07
N VAL A 14 15.83 3.12 10.63
CA VAL A 14 15.64 2.75 12.04
C VAL A 14 16.99 2.62 12.72
N HIS A 15 17.08 3.10 13.95
CA HIS A 15 18.28 3.07 14.79
C HIS A 15 18.06 2.17 16.00
N ASP A 16 19.00 1.24 16.24
CA ASP A 16 19.02 0.46 17.49
C ASP A 16 19.58 1.29 18.64
N ALA A 17 18.70 1.91 19.40
CA ALA A 17 19.08 2.74 20.53
C ALA A 17 19.73 1.99 21.69
N ARG A 18 19.63 0.65 21.73
CA ARG A 18 20.14 -0.16 22.86
C ARG A 18 21.62 -0.45 22.75
N TYR A 19 22.08 -0.81 21.55
CA TYR A 19 23.47 -1.25 21.34
C TYR A 19 24.17 -0.47 20.23
N ASP A 20 23.52 0.52 19.63
CA ASP A 20 24.04 1.28 18.49
C ASP A 20 24.46 0.35 17.33
N ALA A 21 23.68 -0.71 17.13
CA ALA A 21 23.98 -1.67 16.07
C ALA A 21 23.79 -1.03 14.70
N SER A 22 24.61 -1.43 13.73
CA SER A 22 24.59 -0.89 12.36
C SER A 22 23.29 -1.19 11.60
N VAL A 23 22.51 -2.18 12.06
CA VAL A 23 21.18 -2.55 11.55
C VAL A 23 20.30 -3.00 12.73
N PRO A 24 18.97 -2.86 12.64
CA PRO A 24 18.06 -3.33 13.68
C PRO A 24 18.18 -4.84 13.91
N PRO A 25 18.08 -5.31 15.17
CA PRO A 25 18.11 -6.74 15.47
C PRO A 25 16.84 -7.46 15.01
N VAL A 26 16.95 -8.76 14.70
CA VAL A 26 15.80 -9.61 14.37
C VAL A 26 15.26 -10.27 15.63
N TYR A 27 14.01 -9.98 16.00
CA TYR A 27 13.32 -10.54 17.16
C TYR A 27 12.51 -11.78 16.76
N LEU A 28 12.99 -12.96 17.19
CA LEU A 28 12.33 -14.24 16.93
C LEU A 28 11.40 -14.68 18.09
N ALA A 29 11.22 -13.82 19.09
CA ALA A 29 10.37 -14.11 20.23
C ALA A 29 8.89 -14.16 19.83
N SER A 30 8.15 -15.18 20.31
CA SER A 30 6.70 -15.27 20.12
C SER A 30 5.93 -14.41 21.12
N THR A 31 6.46 -14.27 22.34
CA THR A 31 5.87 -13.49 23.43
C THR A 31 6.92 -12.56 24.02
N PHE A 32 6.46 -11.42 24.54
CA PHE A 32 7.29 -10.42 25.20
C PHE A 32 6.86 -10.30 26.66
N GLY A 33 7.82 -10.05 27.56
CA GLY A 33 7.53 -9.89 28.98
C GLY A 33 6.78 -8.59 29.26
N THR A 34 5.83 -8.65 30.19
CA THR A 34 5.05 -7.48 30.63
C THR A 34 5.58 -6.89 31.94
N ALA A 35 6.77 -7.31 32.38
CA ALA A 35 7.35 -6.91 33.68
C ALA A 35 7.99 -5.51 33.67
N GLY A 36 7.97 -4.80 32.55
CA GLY A 36 8.46 -3.43 32.39
C GLY A 36 7.32 -2.44 32.20
N GLU A 37 7.69 -1.15 32.12
CA GLU A 37 6.74 -0.07 31.84
C GLU A 37 6.29 -0.05 30.37
N ASP A 38 7.08 -0.63 29.44
CA ASP A 38 6.76 -0.72 28.03
C ASP A 38 5.98 -1.99 27.74
N THR A 39 4.69 -1.82 27.44
CA THR A 39 3.75 -2.88 27.07
C THR A 39 3.40 -2.90 25.57
N THR A 40 4.17 -2.21 24.72
CA THR A 40 3.96 -2.10 23.28
C THR A 40 3.91 -3.49 22.63
N TYR A 41 4.80 -4.39 23.06
CA TYR A 41 4.89 -5.74 22.52
C TYR A 41 4.44 -6.76 23.57
N MET A 42 3.43 -7.53 23.24
CA MET A 42 2.94 -8.65 24.06
C MET A 42 3.07 -9.98 23.33
N TYR A 43 2.64 -10.03 22.11
CA TYR A 43 2.63 -11.23 21.28
C TYR A 43 2.90 -10.87 19.81
N GLN A 44 3.83 -11.59 19.16
CA GLN A 44 4.34 -11.25 17.83
C GLN A 44 3.28 -11.13 16.72
N ARG A 45 2.14 -11.84 16.83
CA ARG A 45 1.04 -11.71 15.87
C ARG A 45 0.42 -10.33 15.90
N GLY A 46 0.27 -9.73 17.07
CA GLY A 46 -0.23 -8.37 17.24
C GLY A 46 0.81 -7.33 16.81
N ALA A 47 1.98 -7.36 17.45
CA ALA A 47 3.09 -6.44 17.16
C ALA A 47 4.43 -7.15 17.36
N ASN A 48 5.45 -6.76 16.58
CA ASN A 48 6.81 -7.29 16.69
C ASN A 48 7.81 -6.20 16.25
N PRO A 49 8.89 -5.94 17.01
CA PRO A 49 9.85 -4.89 16.67
C PRO A 49 10.40 -5.02 15.25
N THR A 50 10.77 -6.22 14.80
CA THR A 50 11.31 -6.41 13.43
C THR A 50 10.31 -5.99 12.35
N ARG A 51 9.01 -6.28 12.54
CA ARG A 51 7.97 -5.85 11.59
C ARG A 51 7.77 -4.35 11.64
N ASP A 52 7.81 -3.75 12.81
CA ASP A 52 7.65 -2.30 12.98
C ASP A 52 8.83 -1.53 12.39
N ASP A 53 10.05 -2.06 12.53
CA ASP A 53 11.25 -1.52 11.88
C ASP A 53 11.12 -1.57 10.35
N LEU A 54 10.63 -2.68 9.80
CA LEU A 54 10.34 -2.79 8.37
C LEU A 54 9.30 -1.76 7.92
N GLN A 55 8.20 -1.63 8.66
CA GLN A 55 7.12 -0.68 8.36
C GLN A 55 7.63 0.77 8.42
N THR A 56 8.41 1.11 9.44
CA THR A 56 9.04 2.42 9.57
C THR A 56 9.96 2.72 8.40
N THR A 57 10.78 1.76 8.01
CA THR A 57 11.69 1.91 6.87
C THR A 57 10.92 2.11 5.57
N LEU A 58 9.89 1.29 5.30
CA LEU A 58 9.06 1.43 4.10
C LEU A 58 8.33 2.78 4.06
N ALA A 59 7.76 3.23 5.18
CA ALA A 59 7.13 4.54 5.26
C ALA A 59 8.12 5.66 4.89
N ALA A 60 9.34 5.60 5.44
CA ALA A 60 10.40 6.58 5.15
C ALA A 60 10.86 6.56 3.67
N LEU A 61 10.83 5.40 3.00
CA LEU A 61 11.20 5.27 1.59
C LEU A 61 10.10 5.76 0.65
N GLU A 62 8.85 5.52 1.00
CA GLU A 62 7.66 5.93 0.21
C GLU A 62 7.24 7.38 0.47
N GLY A 63 7.86 8.08 1.44
CA GLY A 63 7.40 9.39 1.88
C GLY A 63 6.03 9.35 2.58
N ALA A 64 5.68 8.20 3.16
CA ALA A 64 4.39 7.94 3.78
C ALA A 64 4.38 8.26 5.27
N ALA A 65 3.22 8.62 5.82
CA ALA A 65 3.03 8.73 7.27
C ALA A 65 3.04 7.36 7.96
N HIS A 66 2.56 6.32 7.29
CA HIS A 66 2.45 4.96 7.81
C HIS A 66 2.71 3.93 6.71
N ALA A 67 3.21 2.75 7.10
CA ALA A 67 3.25 1.56 6.26
C ALA A 67 2.81 0.33 7.06
N TYR A 68 2.21 -0.64 6.37
CA TYR A 68 1.77 -1.91 6.95
C TYR A 68 2.30 -3.06 6.11
N ALA A 69 3.08 -3.95 6.74
CA ALA A 69 3.64 -5.10 6.08
C ALA A 69 2.68 -6.30 6.12
N TYR A 70 2.49 -6.93 4.96
CA TYR A 70 1.66 -8.11 4.76
C TYR A 70 2.48 -9.28 4.22
N PRO A 71 2.05 -10.53 4.42
CA PRO A 71 2.81 -11.71 4.00
C PRO A 71 2.81 -11.93 2.47
N SER A 72 2.01 -11.16 1.72
CA SER A 72 1.99 -11.20 0.26
C SER A 72 1.38 -9.91 -0.33
N GLY A 73 1.68 -9.62 -1.59
CA GLY A 73 1.06 -8.50 -2.32
C GLY A 73 -0.46 -8.61 -2.38
N MET A 74 -1.01 -9.83 -2.57
CA MET A 74 -2.46 -10.02 -2.54
C MET A 74 -3.09 -9.78 -1.17
N ALA A 75 -2.37 -10.05 -0.07
CA ALA A 75 -2.84 -9.70 1.27
C ALA A 75 -2.87 -8.17 1.45
N ALA A 76 -1.88 -7.45 0.94
CA ALA A 76 -1.86 -5.99 0.93
C ALA A 76 -2.99 -5.42 0.06
N THR A 77 -3.17 -5.94 -1.16
CA THR A 77 -4.27 -5.54 -2.07
C THR A 77 -5.64 -5.77 -1.41
N ALA A 78 -5.86 -6.93 -0.79
CA ALA A 78 -7.10 -7.24 -0.10
C ALA A 78 -7.36 -6.31 1.09
N ALA A 79 -6.31 -5.95 1.85
CA ALA A 79 -6.42 -5.00 2.94
C ALA A 79 -6.74 -3.59 2.44
N ALA A 80 -6.05 -3.11 1.39
CA ALA A 80 -6.31 -1.81 0.79
C ALA A 80 -7.74 -1.70 0.24
N LEU A 81 -8.23 -2.73 -0.46
CA LEU A 81 -9.61 -2.79 -0.97
C LEU A 81 -10.64 -3.11 0.13
N GLY A 82 -10.17 -3.46 1.33
CA GLY A 82 -11.00 -3.71 2.50
C GLY A 82 -11.79 -2.50 3.00
N VAL A 83 -11.41 -1.29 2.61
CA VAL A 83 -12.09 -0.04 2.95
C VAL A 83 -13.42 0.14 2.21
N LEU A 84 -13.65 -0.61 1.14
CA LEU A 84 -14.88 -0.55 0.36
C LEU A 84 -16.02 -1.28 1.05
N GLU A 85 -17.20 -0.68 1.02
CA GLU A 85 -18.43 -1.19 1.61
C GLU A 85 -19.41 -1.71 0.55
N ALA A 86 -20.45 -2.40 0.99
CA ALA A 86 -21.51 -2.88 0.10
C ALA A 86 -22.21 -1.70 -0.60
N GLY A 87 -22.31 -1.76 -1.91
CA GLY A 87 -22.87 -0.70 -2.75
C GLY A 87 -21.82 0.20 -3.40
N ASP A 88 -20.59 0.24 -2.86
CA ASP A 88 -19.49 1.01 -3.44
C ASP A 88 -19.07 0.46 -4.81
N THR A 89 -18.48 1.33 -5.62
CA THR A 89 -17.90 1.01 -6.91
C THR A 89 -16.39 1.28 -6.90
N LEU A 90 -15.63 0.26 -7.31
CA LEU A 90 -14.20 0.33 -7.61
C LEU A 90 -14.00 0.58 -9.11
N LEU A 91 -13.25 1.60 -9.49
CA LEU A 91 -12.68 1.72 -10.84
C LEU A 91 -11.35 0.96 -10.87
N LEU A 92 -11.28 -0.12 -11.63
CA LEU A 92 -10.09 -0.97 -11.72
C LEU A 92 -9.45 -0.88 -13.10
N GLY A 93 -8.20 -0.43 -13.13
CA GLY A 93 -7.40 -0.35 -14.36
C GLY A 93 -7.17 -1.73 -14.99
N MET A 94 -7.20 -1.76 -16.32
CA MET A 94 -6.94 -2.98 -17.10
C MET A 94 -5.90 -2.69 -18.20
N PRO A 95 -4.97 -3.61 -18.43
CA PRO A 95 -4.76 -4.86 -17.71
C PRO A 95 -4.25 -4.64 -16.29
N THR A 96 -4.45 -5.62 -15.42
CA THR A 96 -3.95 -5.64 -14.05
C THR A 96 -3.49 -7.05 -13.68
N TYR A 97 -2.73 -7.20 -12.60
CA TYR A 97 -2.32 -8.51 -12.10
C TYR A 97 -3.53 -9.46 -11.94
N GLY A 98 -3.40 -10.69 -12.44
CA GLY A 98 -4.50 -11.66 -12.44
C GLY A 98 -5.07 -12.00 -11.06
N GLY A 99 -4.28 -11.84 -9.99
CA GLY A 99 -4.75 -11.98 -8.61
C GLY A 99 -5.71 -10.85 -8.22
N THR A 100 -5.39 -9.61 -8.56
CA THR A 100 -6.24 -8.43 -8.32
C THR A 100 -7.55 -8.54 -9.11
N TYR A 101 -7.48 -8.89 -10.39
CA TYR A 101 -8.67 -9.15 -11.21
C TYR A 101 -9.58 -10.20 -10.59
N ARG A 102 -9.01 -11.35 -10.17
CA ARG A 102 -9.79 -12.43 -9.55
C ARG A 102 -10.40 -11.99 -8.23
N PHE A 103 -9.65 -11.29 -7.38
CA PHE A 103 -10.17 -10.77 -6.12
C PHE A 103 -11.35 -9.81 -6.36
N ALA A 104 -11.22 -8.89 -7.31
CA ALA A 104 -12.28 -7.95 -7.67
C ALA A 104 -13.55 -8.65 -8.19
N THR A 105 -13.40 -9.65 -9.08
CA THR A 105 -14.53 -10.35 -9.70
C THR A 105 -15.17 -11.42 -8.81
N THR A 106 -14.48 -11.89 -7.78
CA THR A 106 -15.02 -12.94 -6.89
C THR A 106 -15.31 -12.39 -5.49
N GLU A 107 -14.31 -11.90 -4.77
CA GLU A 107 -14.46 -11.55 -3.35
C GLU A 107 -15.18 -10.21 -3.15
N LEU A 108 -14.84 -9.18 -3.94
CA LEU A 108 -15.56 -7.91 -3.87
C LEU A 108 -17.02 -8.06 -4.31
N THR A 109 -17.29 -8.86 -5.33
CA THR A 109 -18.66 -9.16 -5.77
C THR A 109 -19.49 -9.82 -4.66
N LYS A 110 -18.93 -10.78 -3.92
CA LYS A 110 -19.61 -11.39 -2.75
C LYS A 110 -19.91 -10.39 -1.64
N ARG A 111 -19.10 -9.34 -1.53
CA ARG A 111 -19.29 -8.24 -0.59
C ARG A 111 -20.24 -7.16 -1.10
N ALA A 112 -20.89 -7.38 -2.26
CA ALA A 112 -21.74 -6.41 -2.95
C ALA A 112 -21.01 -5.11 -3.33
N VAL A 113 -19.69 -5.14 -3.52
CA VAL A 113 -18.90 -4.07 -4.13
C VAL A 113 -18.88 -4.29 -5.63
N LYS A 114 -19.18 -3.25 -6.39
CA LYS A 114 -19.16 -3.27 -7.85
C LYS A 114 -17.76 -2.98 -8.36
N THR A 115 -17.39 -3.58 -9.48
CA THR A 115 -16.13 -3.26 -10.18
C THR A 115 -16.43 -2.80 -11.59
N ARG A 116 -15.97 -1.62 -11.96
CA ARG A 116 -15.97 -1.11 -13.32
C ARG A 116 -14.55 -1.09 -13.85
N PHE A 117 -14.34 -1.78 -14.97
CA PHE A 117 -13.03 -1.91 -15.58
C PHE A 117 -12.71 -0.71 -16.48
N ILE A 118 -11.51 -0.16 -16.35
CA ILE A 118 -11.01 0.99 -17.10
C ILE A 118 -9.86 0.51 -17.97
N SER A 119 -10.04 0.47 -19.27
CA SER A 119 -9.01 0.04 -20.22
C SER A 119 -8.02 1.14 -20.59
N ASP A 120 -8.42 2.39 -20.43
CA ASP A 120 -7.60 3.56 -20.75
C ASP A 120 -7.93 4.69 -19.76
N PHE A 121 -6.99 5.03 -18.92
CA PHE A 121 -7.14 6.12 -17.95
C PHE A 121 -7.08 7.51 -18.59
N SER A 122 -6.56 7.65 -19.83
CA SER A 122 -6.48 8.94 -20.52
C SER A 122 -7.85 9.51 -20.91
N VAL A 123 -8.86 8.65 -20.98
CA VAL A 123 -10.25 9.06 -21.30
C VAL A 123 -11.14 9.15 -20.05
N LEU A 124 -10.62 8.84 -18.86
CA LEU A 124 -11.37 8.97 -17.62
C LEU A 124 -11.70 10.43 -17.34
N SER A 125 -12.92 10.72 -16.98
CA SER A 125 -13.43 12.09 -16.79
C SER A 125 -14.30 12.22 -15.54
N ASP A 126 -14.73 13.44 -15.22
CA ASP A 126 -15.64 13.71 -14.10
C ASP A 126 -16.94 12.91 -14.20
N ASP A 127 -17.43 12.65 -15.42
CA ASP A 127 -18.69 11.89 -15.66
C ASP A 127 -18.57 10.42 -15.23
N ASP A 128 -17.37 9.91 -15.06
CA ASP A 128 -17.11 8.55 -14.58
C ASP A 128 -17.26 8.38 -13.07
N PHE A 129 -17.27 9.48 -12.33
CA PHE A 129 -17.31 9.47 -10.86
C PHE A 129 -18.74 9.69 -10.34
N THR A 130 -19.57 8.65 -10.42
CA THR A 130 -20.87 8.63 -9.75
C THR A 130 -20.69 8.58 -8.23
N PRO A 131 -21.69 8.99 -7.41
CA PRO A 131 -21.55 9.05 -5.94
C PRO A 131 -21.16 7.76 -5.25
N ASP A 132 -21.36 6.61 -5.89
CA ASP A 132 -20.98 5.30 -5.39
C ASP A 132 -19.52 4.92 -5.73
N VAL A 133 -18.82 5.65 -6.58
CA VAL A 133 -17.38 5.44 -6.84
C VAL A 133 -16.58 5.91 -5.63
N LYS A 134 -15.89 4.97 -4.95
CA LYS A 134 -15.11 5.25 -3.73
C LYS A 134 -13.62 5.01 -3.89
N ALA A 135 -13.20 4.26 -4.88
CA ALA A 135 -11.78 4.06 -5.14
C ALA A 135 -11.50 3.87 -6.64
N VAL A 136 -10.32 4.29 -7.02
CA VAL A 136 -9.63 3.92 -8.25
C VAL A 136 -8.44 3.05 -7.87
N PHE A 137 -8.28 1.90 -8.51
CA PHE A 137 -7.11 1.06 -8.37
C PHE A 137 -6.38 1.00 -9.72
N LEU A 138 -5.14 1.40 -9.73
CA LEU A 138 -4.29 1.31 -10.90
C LEU A 138 -2.97 0.62 -10.59
N GLU A 139 -2.46 -0.12 -11.57
CA GLU A 139 -1.14 -0.71 -11.58
C GLU A 139 -0.32 0.01 -12.64
N THR A 140 0.84 0.56 -12.30
CA THR A 140 1.67 1.30 -13.25
C THR A 140 3.16 1.18 -12.94
N PRO A 141 3.97 0.65 -13.90
CA PRO A 141 3.58 -0.01 -15.15
C PRO A 141 2.78 -1.30 -14.94
N THR A 142 1.90 -1.63 -15.88
CA THR A 142 1.02 -2.82 -15.79
C THR A 142 1.75 -4.13 -16.07
N ASN A 143 1.36 -5.21 -15.41
CA ASN A 143 1.81 -6.57 -15.71
C ASN A 143 0.82 -7.27 -16.67
N PRO A 144 1.24 -7.79 -17.84
CA PRO A 144 2.61 -7.85 -18.37
C PRO A 144 2.90 -6.77 -19.43
N THR A 145 1.99 -5.88 -19.73
CA THR A 145 2.03 -5.02 -20.92
C THR A 145 2.82 -3.73 -20.73
N LEU A 146 3.26 -3.44 -19.50
CA LEU A 146 4.05 -2.26 -19.15
C LEU A 146 3.44 -0.92 -19.56
N GLN A 147 2.12 -0.83 -19.56
CA GLN A 147 1.42 0.43 -19.77
C GLN A 147 1.67 1.36 -18.59
N VAL A 148 1.91 2.63 -18.88
CA VAL A 148 2.19 3.67 -17.90
C VAL A 148 1.01 4.62 -17.82
N THR A 149 0.59 4.92 -16.58
CA THR A 149 -0.49 5.87 -16.29
C THR A 149 0.06 7.03 -15.48
N ASP A 150 -0.39 8.25 -15.77
CA ASP A 150 -0.07 9.45 -15.00
C ASP A 150 -0.80 9.40 -13.65
N ILE A 151 -0.05 9.06 -12.59
CA ILE A 151 -0.59 8.91 -11.23
C ILE A 151 -1.17 10.24 -10.73
N ALA A 152 -0.45 11.36 -10.97
CA ALA A 152 -0.87 12.67 -10.46
C ALA A 152 -2.18 13.13 -11.09
N ALA A 153 -2.35 12.95 -12.40
CA ALA A 153 -3.59 13.30 -13.10
C ALA A 153 -4.79 12.48 -12.58
N ILE A 154 -4.60 11.17 -12.35
CA ILE A 154 -5.66 10.31 -11.82
C ILE A 154 -5.94 10.60 -10.34
N ALA A 155 -4.91 10.91 -9.55
CA ALA A 155 -5.07 11.31 -8.16
C ALA A 155 -5.91 12.59 -8.04
N GLU A 156 -5.58 13.63 -8.83
CA GLU A 156 -6.32 14.87 -8.85
C GLU A 156 -7.81 14.64 -9.21
N LEU A 157 -8.06 13.85 -10.25
CA LEU A 157 -9.41 13.52 -10.69
C LEU A 157 -10.18 12.75 -9.59
N ALA A 158 -9.62 11.68 -9.05
CA ALA A 158 -10.26 10.87 -8.01
C ALA A 158 -10.56 11.69 -6.74
N HIS A 159 -9.59 12.47 -6.28
CA HIS A 159 -9.72 13.25 -5.05
C HIS A 159 -10.76 14.37 -5.16
N ARG A 160 -10.95 14.99 -6.33
CA ARG A 160 -12.03 15.96 -6.56
C ARG A 160 -13.42 15.35 -6.28
N HIS A 161 -13.56 14.04 -6.49
CA HIS A 161 -14.82 13.31 -6.25
C HIS A 161 -14.85 12.57 -4.90
N GLY A 162 -13.85 12.80 -4.05
CA GLY A 162 -13.76 12.13 -2.74
C GLY A 162 -13.46 10.63 -2.83
N ALA A 163 -12.97 10.15 -3.99
CA ALA A 163 -12.54 8.77 -4.17
C ALA A 163 -11.05 8.61 -3.83
N LEU A 164 -10.69 7.45 -3.29
CA LEU A 164 -9.30 7.10 -3.02
C LEU A 164 -8.59 6.68 -4.30
N LEU A 165 -7.30 7.01 -4.42
CA LEU A 165 -6.43 6.38 -5.41
C LEU A 165 -5.55 5.34 -4.72
N ILE A 166 -5.59 4.11 -5.21
CA ILE A 166 -4.75 2.98 -4.76
C ILE A 166 -3.84 2.60 -5.92
N VAL A 167 -2.52 2.63 -5.68
CA VAL A 167 -1.52 2.36 -6.72
C VAL A 167 -0.74 1.09 -6.38
N ASP A 168 -0.78 0.11 -7.27
CA ASP A 168 0.14 -1.02 -7.23
C ASP A 168 1.46 -0.61 -7.90
N ASN A 169 2.46 -0.31 -7.07
CA ASN A 169 3.78 0.18 -7.47
C ASN A 169 4.84 -0.95 -7.52
N THR A 170 4.41 -2.20 -7.64
CA THR A 170 5.29 -3.38 -7.51
C THR A 170 6.51 -3.32 -8.44
N PHE A 171 6.32 -2.93 -9.71
CA PHE A 171 7.41 -2.92 -10.68
C PHE A 171 8.44 -1.81 -10.45
N MET A 172 7.99 -0.63 -10.05
CA MET A 172 8.90 0.52 -9.90
C MET A 172 9.56 0.57 -8.53
N THR A 173 8.90 0.10 -7.50
CA THR A 173 9.34 0.24 -6.11
C THR A 173 9.52 1.71 -5.69
N PRO A 174 9.71 2.04 -4.41
CA PRO A 174 9.94 3.43 -3.98
C PRO A 174 11.27 4.01 -4.51
N TYR A 175 12.13 3.18 -5.09
CA TYR A 175 13.38 3.66 -5.69
C TYR A 175 13.16 4.46 -6.98
N LEU A 176 12.26 3.98 -7.85
CA LEU A 176 12.02 4.59 -9.16
C LEU A 176 10.73 5.42 -9.21
N GLN A 177 9.74 5.13 -8.37
CA GLN A 177 8.46 5.81 -8.37
C GLN A 177 7.88 5.84 -6.95
N ARG A 178 7.44 7.02 -6.51
CA ARG A 178 6.83 7.23 -5.18
C ARG A 178 5.45 7.87 -5.36
N PRO A 179 4.39 7.08 -5.41
CA PRO A 179 3.04 7.55 -5.71
C PRO A 179 2.46 8.54 -4.70
N LEU A 180 3.06 8.67 -3.52
CA LEU A 180 2.59 9.56 -2.45
C LEU A 180 3.24 10.95 -2.45
N GLU A 181 4.19 11.23 -3.35
CA GLU A 181 4.88 12.54 -3.49
C GLU A 181 4.25 13.51 -4.48
#